data_b2989e4d9653ae6e60a519f496024c5d
#
_entry.id   b2989e4d9653ae6e60a519f496024c5d
#
_cell.length_a   1.000
_cell.length_b   1.000
_cell.length_c   1.000
_cell.angle_alpha   90.00
_cell.angle_beta   90.00
_cell.angle_gamma   90.00
#
_symmetry.space_group_name_H-M   'P 1'
#
loop_
_entity.id
_entity.type
_entity.pdbx_description
1 polymer ?
#
loop_
_entity_poly.entity_id
_entity_poly.type
_entity_poly.pdbx_seq_one_letter_code
_entity_poly.pdbx_strand_id
1 'polypeptide(L)'
;GADRDTIDDYVADEVDAAVAIAGAEYDDLTFNVALREAQDLVGTLRSYREYADPHPETYERGLDVAVRLLAPVVPHLAEELWETLDRDGFVVEADWPTATVDRETVERRRRLVTNIREDVRDIIEVAGIEDPERIDVVVAPDWKYDALEIAIDSDADNLISELMGESHIREQGDDAASYGQDLQANREALQETLPGDAEYEALRAAAWLIEREFDAPVRVERAGDADESVVRKAEPGRPAIDIVE
;
A
#
# COMPACT_ATOMS: atom_id res chain seq x y z
N GLY A 1 -14.98 -18.19 13.92
CA GLY A 1 -14.44 -17.83 12.62
C GLY A 1 -12.99 -18.19 12.59
N ALA A 2 -12.41 -18.46 11.44
CA ALA A 2 -10.97 -18.52 11.27
C ALA A 2 -10.40 -17.13 11.61
N ASP A 3 -9.22 -17.08 12.24
CA ASP A 3 -8.52 -15.81 12.42
C ASP A 3 -8.08 -15.31 11.05
N ARG A 4 -8.18 -14.01 10.82
CA ARG A 4 -7.68 -13.36 9.60
C ARG A 4 -6.16 -13.42 9.56
N ASP A 5 -5.60 -13.67 8.39
CA ASP A 5 -4.18 -13.51 8.13
C ASP A 5 -3.85 -12.18 7.42
N THR A 6 -2.58 -11.93 7.12
CA THR A 6 -2.12 -10.70 6.49
C THR A 6 -2.65 -10.53 5.06
N ILE A 7 -2.93 -11.62 4.35
CA ILE A 7 -3.52 -11.59 3.00
C ILE A 7 -4.98 -11.16 3.09
N ASP A 8 -5.71 -11.69 4.08
CA ASP A 8 -7.09 -11.29 4.35
C ASP A 8 -7.21 -9.79 4.65
N ASP A 9 -6.25 -9.26 5.43
CA ASP A 9 -6.18 -7.83 5.76
C ASP A 9 -5.89 -7.00 4.51
N TYR A 10 -4.95 -7.42 3.66
CA TYR A 10 -4.70 -6.76 2.38
C TYR A 10 -5.96 -6.68 1.50
N VAL A 11 -6.66 -7.80 1.37
CA VAL A 11 -7.88 -7.86 0.53
C VAL A 11 -9.00 -7.01 1.13
N ALA A 12 -9.17 -7.02 2.46
CA ALA A 12 -10.14 -6.16 3.13
C ALA A 12 -9.84 -4.67 2.88
N ASP A 13 -8.57 -4.29 2.92
CA ASP A 13 -8.10 -2.94 2.61
C ASP A 13 -8.36 -2.56 1.13
N GLU A 14 -8.15 -3.48 0.19
CA GLU A 14 -8.45 -3.24 -1.23
C GLU A 14 -9.95 -3.16 -1.51
N VAL A 15 -10.79 -3.85 -0.74
CA VAL A 15 -12.26 -3.67 -0.78
C VAL A 15 -12.63 -2.25 -0.34
N ASP A 16 -12.07 -1.77 0.78
CA ASP A 16 -12.30 -0.40 1.25
C ASP A 16 -11.75 0.65 0.27
N ALA A 17 -10.60 0.38 -0.31
CA ALA A 17 -9.99 1.22 -1.34
C ALA A 17 -10.90 1.39 -2.56
N ALA A 18 -11.45 0.29 -3.08
CA ALA A 18 -12.36 0.33 -4.22
C ALA A 18 -13.61 1.15 -3.93
N VAL A 19 -14.17 1.04 -2.72
CA VAL A 19 -15.32 1.86 -2.28
C VAL A 19 -14.98 3.34 -2.24
N ALA A 20 -13.84 3.70 -1.62
CA ALA A 20 -13.42 5.09 -1.46
C ALA A 20 -13.16 5.78 -2.81
N ILE A 21 -12.42 5.08 -3.70
CA ILE A 21 -12.06 5.63 -5.01
C ILE A 21 -13.28 5.65 -5.92
N ALA A 22 -14.00 4.52 -6.08
CA ALA A 22 -15.16 4.47 -6.97
C ALA A 22 -16.26 5.45 -6.52
N GLY A 23 -16.48 5.62 -5.21
CA GLY A 23 -17.42 6.62 -4.69
C GLY A 23 -17.08 8.03 -5.14
N ALA A 24 -15.84 8.47 -4.95
CA ALA A 24 -15.36 9.77 -5.39
C ALA A 24 -15.48 9.95 -6.93
N GLU A 25 -15.11 8.92 -7.69
CA GLU A 25 -15.17 8.96 -9.14
C GLU A 25 -16.61 9.01 -9.68
N TYR A 26 -17.56 8.38 -8.98
CA TYR A 26 -19.00 8.53 -9.33
C TYR A 26 -19.51 9.92 -9.03
N ASP A 27 -19.09 10.54 -7.92
CA ASP A 27 -19.46 11.93 -7.59
C ASP A 27 -18.89 12.92 -8.62
N ASP A 28 -17.68 12.64 -9.13
CA ASP A 28 -17.00 13.44 -10.17
C ASP A 28 -17.48 13.10 -11.61
N LEU A 29 -18.43 12.17 -11.77
CA LEU A 29 -18.96 11.66 -13.05
C LEU A 29 -17.90 10.98 -13.94
N THR A 30 -16.82 10.50 -13.38
CA THR A 30 -15.75 9.76 -14.08
C THR A 30 -16.01 8.25 -14.08
N PHE A 31 -17.14 7.85 -14.65
CA PHE A 31 -17.66 6.47 -14.62
C PHE A 31 -16.68 5.40 -15.12
N ASN A 32 -15.80 5.75 -16.06
CA ASN A 32 -14.81 4.82 -16.59
C ASN A 32 -13.73 4.46 -15.56
N VAL A 33 -13.40 5.39 -14.66
CA VAL A 33 -12.45 5.14 -13.56
C VAL A 33 -13.12 4.31 -12.47
N ALA A 34 -14.33 4.69 -12.06
CA ALA A 34 -15.12 3.92 -11.09
C ALA A 34 -15.34 2.45 -11.54
N LEU A 35 -15.64 2.25 -12.84
CA LEU A 35 -15.80 0.90 -13.42
C LEU A 35 -14.48 0.12 -13.38
N ARG A 36 -13.35 0.77 -13.62
CA ARG A 36 -12.03 0.14 -13.54
C ARG A 36 -11.73 -0.32 -12.11
N GLU A 37 -12.02 0.51 -11.10
CA GLU A 37 -11.88 0.10 -9.69
C GLU A 37 -12.68 -1.17 -9.36
N ALA A 38 -13.92 -1.26 -9.83
CA ALA A 38 -14.72 -2.46 -9.65
C ALA A 38 -14.09 -3.69 -10.35
N GLN A 39 -13.51 -3.53 -11.54
CA GLN A 39 -12.82 -4.60 -12.27
C GLN A 39 -11.52 -5.02 -11.58
N ASP A 40 -10.75 -4.06 -11.08
CA ASP A 40 -9.50 -4.31 -10.35
C ASP A 40 -9.77 -5.04 -9.03
N LEU A 41 -10.85 -4.68 -8.32
CA LEU A 41 -11.32 -5.42 -7.14
C LEU A 41 -11.66 -6.89 -7.50
N VAL A 42 -12.38 -7.14 -8.58
CA VAL A 42 -12.67 -8.51 -9.05
C VAL A 42 -11.36 -9.26 -9.36
N GLY A 43 -10.38 -8.60 -9.97
CA GLY A 43 -9.04 -9.14 -10.22
C GLY A 43 -8.33 -9.54 -8.92
N THR A 44 -8.39 -8.68 -7.91
CA THR A 44 -7.82 -8.93 -6.57
C THR A 44 -8.48 -10.12 -5.89
N LEU A 45 -9.82 -10.19 -5.88
CA LEU A 45 -10.57 -11.31 -5.31
C LEU A 45 -10.28 -12.64 -6.01
N ARG A 46 -10.10 -12.61 -7.32
CA ARG A 46 -9.70 -13.79 -8.09
C ARG A 46 -8.30 -14.25 -7.69
N SER A 47 -7.33 -13.36 -7.65
CA SER A 47 -5.95 -13.65 -7.24
C SER A 47 -5.89 -14.18 -5.81
N TYR A 48 -6.66 -13.60 -4.92
CA TYR A 48 -6.79 -14.05 -3.54
C TYR A 48 -7.25 -15.51 -3.45
N ARG A 49 -8.31 -15.88 -4.19
CA ARG A 49 -8.81 -17.25 -4.22
C ARG A 49 -7.86 -18.25 -4.88
N GLU A 50 -7.02 -17.78 -5.82
CA GLU A 50 -6.03 -18.61 -6.49
C GLU A 50 -4.80 -18.87 -5.61
N TYR A 51 -4.45 -17.94 -4.74
CA TYR A 51 -3.22 -17.98 -3.92
C TYR A 51 -3.44 -18.48 -2.48
N ALA A 52 -4.57 -18.14 -1.87
CA ALA A 52 -4.88 -18.44 -0.49
C ALA A 52 -6.22 -19.17 -0.32
N ASP A 53 -6.53 -19.57 0.91
CA ASP A 53 -7.88 -19.99 1.32
C ASP A 53 -8.61 -18.76 1.90
N PRO A 54 -9.50 -18.09 1.13
CA PRO A 54 -10.05 -16.81 1.49
C PRO A 54 -10.85 -16.85 2.79
N HIS A 55 -10.65 -15.83 3.64
CA HIS A 55 -11.54 -15.62 4.76
C HIS A 55 -12.97 -15.33 4.27
N PRO A 56 -13.98 -16.12 4.67
CA PRO A 56 -15.33 -16.05 4.08
C PRO A 56 -15.93 -14.65 4.10
N GLU A 57 -15.86 -13.95 5.25
CA GLU A 57 -16.44 -12.61 5.39
C GLU A 57 -15.77 -11.58 4.49
N THR A 58 -14.42 -11.65 4.35
CA THR A 58 -13.65 -10.74 3.49
C THR A 58 -14.01 -10.97 2.03
N TYR A 59 -14.08 -12.24 1.61
CA TYR A 59 -14.40 -12.59 0.22
C TYR A 59 -15.85 -12.25 -0.15
N GLU A 60 -16.81 -12.59 0.72
CA GLU A 60 -18.23 -12.26 0.52
C GLU A 60 -18.45 -10.74 0.47
N ARG A 61 -17.82 -9.98 1.37
CA ARG A 61 -17.88 -8.52 1.34
C ARG A 61 -17.29 -7.95 0.05
N GLY A 62 -16.17 -8.51 -0.41
CA GLY A 62 -15.55 -8.10 -1.68
C GLY A 62 -16.46 -8.31 -2.88
N LEU A 63 -17.14 -9.47 -2.98
CA LEU A 63 -18.10 -9.76 -4.04
C LEU A 63 -19.32 -8.81 -3.97
N ASP A 64 -19.87 -8.60 -2.78
CA ASP A 64 -20.98 -7.71 -2.54
C ASP A 64 -20.66 -6.27 -2.97
N VAL A 65 -19.49 -5.77 -2.57
CA VAL A 65 -19.01 -4.44 -2.97
C VAL A 65 -18.80 -4.36 -4.48
N ALA A 66 -18.14 -5.33 -5.10
CA ALA A 66 -17.89 -5.31 -6.53
C ALA A 66 -19.20 -5.21 -7.34
N VAL A 67 -20.25 -5.94 -6.95
CA VAL A 67 -21.56 -5.90 -7.63
C VAL A 67 -22.23 -4.54 -7.45
N ARG A 68 -22.19 -3.94 -6.24
CA ARG A 68 -22.76 -2.61 -5.99
C ARG A 68 -22.02 -1.52 -6.78
N LEU A 69 -20.68 -1.60 -6.89
CA LEU A 69 -19.90 -0.66 -7.68
C LEU A 69 -20.20 -0.76 -9.18
N LEU A 70 -20.62 -1.92 -9.70
CA LEU A 70 -21.02 -2.10 -11.08
C LEU A 70 -22.43 -1.57 -11.38
N ALA A 71 -23.33 -1.55 -10.39
CA ALA A 71 -24.74 -1.25 -10.58
C ALA A 71 -25.05 0.08 -11.28
N PRO A 72 -24.36 1.21 -11.02
CA PRO A 72 -24.64 2.47 -11.70
C PRO A 72 -24.39 2.47 -13.22
N VAL A 73 -23.49 1.58 -13.69
CA VAL A 73 -23.06 1.53 -15.10
C VAL A 73 -23.68 0.36 -15.86
N VAL A 74 -23.79 -0.79 -15.20
CA VAL A 74 -24.30 -2.02 -15.83
C VAL A 74 -25.40 -2.66 -14.96
N PRO A 75 -26.53 -1.98 -14.73
CA PRO A 75 -27.54 -2.37 -13.75
C PRO A 75 -28.10 -3.77 -13.99
N HIS A 76 -28.34 -4.16 -15.24
CA HIS A 76 -28.91 -5.49 -15.54
C HIS A 76 -27.95 -6.63 -15.17
N LEU A 77 -26.66 -6.45 -15.44
CA LEU A 77 -25.63 -7.44 -15.04
C LEU A 77 -25.51 -7.47 -13.50
N ALA A 78 -25.53 -6.31 -12.88
CA ALA A 78 -25.43 -6.22 -11.42
C ALA A 78 -26.62 -6.92 -10.73
N GLU A 79 -27.85 -6.79 -11.24
CA GLU A 79 -29.02 -7.52 -10.72
C GLU A 79 -28.89 -9.04 -10.88
N GLU A 80 -28.41 -9.54 -12.03
CA GLU A 80 -28.17 -10.96 -12.24
C GLU A 80 -27.11 -11.50 -11.28
N LEU A 81 -26.04 -10.74 -11.03
CA LEU A 81 -25.01 -11.11 -10.06
C LEU A 81 -25.52 -11.06 -8.63
N TRP A 82 -26.34 -10.08 -8.29
CA TRP A 82 -26.97 -9.93 -6.98
C TRP A 82 -27.85 -11.13 -6.62
N GLU A 83 -28.68 -11.56 -7.57
CA GLU A 83 -29.46 -12.80 -7.47
C GLU A 83 -28.57 -14.03 -7.34
N THR A 84 -27.48 -14.11 -8.12
CA THR A 84 -26.51 -15.23 -8.08
C THR A 84 -25.82 -15.33 -6.71
N LEU A 85 -25.60 -14.21 -6.04
CA LEU A 85 -25.05 -14.14 -4.69
C LEU A 85 -26.09 -14.42 -3.60
N ASP A 86 -27.32 -14.77 -3.98
CA ASP A 86 -28.45 -15.05 -3.05
C ASP A 86 -28.74 -13.86 -2.11
N ARG A 87 -28.70 -12.64 -2.66
CA ARG A 87 -29.01 -11.41 -1.94
C ARG A 87 -30.48 -11.03 -2.08
N ASP A 88 -31.08 -10.56 -0.99
CA ASP A 88 -32.48 -10.11 -0.99
C ASP A 88 -32.67 -8.77 -1.71
N GLY A 89 -33.81 -8.59 -2.36
CA GLY A 89 -34.20 -7.33 -3.01
C GLY A 89 -33.42 -7.05 -4.31
N PHE A 90 -33.35 -5.78 -4.70
CA PHE A 90 -32.65 -5.33 -5.88
C PHE A 90 -31.34 -4.60 -5.49
N VAL A 91 -30.28 -4.79 -6.28
CA VAL A 91 -29.00 -4.11 -5.99
C VAL A 91 -29.14 -2.59 -6.03
N VAL A 92 -30.01 -2.06 -6.88
CA VAL A 92 -30.28 -0.62 -6.99
C VAL A 92 -30.97 -0.01 -5.76
N GLU A 93 -31.57 -0.85 -4.89
CA GLU A 93 -32.20 -0.45 -3.63
C GLU A 93 -31.25 -0.64 -2.44
N ALA A 94 -30.12 -1.31 -2.63
CA ALA A 94 -29.13 -1.53 -1.57
C ALA A 94 -28.38 -0.22 -1.27
N ASP A 95 -28.03 -0.04 0.01
CA ASP A 95 -27.24 1.11 0.44
C ASP A 95 -25.88 1.11 -0.26
N TRP A 96 -25.35 2.31 -0.56
CA TRP A 96 -23.98 2.43 -1.07
C TRP A 96 -22.97 1.87 -0.05
N PRO A 97 -21.97 1.09 -0.49
CA PRO A 97 -21.01 0.53 0.44
C PRO A 97 -20.17 1.65 1.10
N THR A 98 -19.77 1.44 2.34
CA THR A 98 -18.97 2.39 3.11
C THR A 98 -17.53 1.89 3.23
N ALA A 99 -16.57 2.82 3.15
CA ALA A 99 -15.15 2.60 3.41
C ALA A 99 -14.74 3.20 4.76
N THR A 100 -13.74 2.62 5.38
CA THR A 100 -13.12 3.13 6.62
C THR A 100 -11.86 3.96 6.34
N VAL A 101 -11.42 4.02 5.09
CA VAL A 101 -10.20 4.68 4.64
C VAL A 101 -10.54 5.80 3.65
N ASP A 102 -9.78 6.88 3.69
CA ASP A 102 -9.89 7.95 2.71
C ASP A 102 -9.05 7.67 1.45
N ARG A 103 -9.43 8.34 0.35
CA ARG A 103 -8.79 8.18 -0.96
C ARG A 103 -7.27 8.44 -0.92
N GLU A 104 -6.84 9.44 -0.20
CA GLU A 104 -5.45 9.86 -0.18
C GLU A 104 -4.54 8.82 0.48
N THR A 105 -4.98 8.25 1.59
CA THR A 105 -4.31 7.11 2.26
C THR A 105 -4.23 5.90 1.33
N VAL A 106 -5.31 5.59 0.60
CA VAL A 106 -5.32 4.50 -0.40
C VAL A 106 -4.28 4.73 -1.48
N GLU A 107 -4.23 5.94 -2.06
CA GLU A 107 -3.29 6.28 -3.13
C GLU A 107 -1.84 6.19 -2.66
N ARG A 108 -1.54 6.62 -1.42
CA ARG A 108 -0.20 6.46 -0.82
C ARG A 108 0.17 5.00 -0.65
N ARG A 109 -0.74 4.17 -0.13
CA ARG A 109 -0.52 2.73 0.07
C ARG A 109 -0.31 2.00 -1.25
N ARG A 110 -1.17 2.20 -2.25
CA ARG A 110 -1.03 1.58 -3.57
C ARG A 110 0.25 2.00 -4.28
N ARG A 111 0.64 3.26 -4.16
CA ARG A 111 1.90 3.76 -4.69
C ARG A 111 3.10 3.06 -4.05
N LEU A 112 3.11 2.92 -2.72
CA LEU A 112 4.15 2.20 -2.00
C LEU A 112 4.28 0.75 -2.51
N VAL A 113 3.17 0.01 -2.57
CA VAL A 113 3.17 -1.40 -3.01
C VAL A 113 3.58 -1.52 -4.48
N THR A 114 3.21 -0.58 -5.34
CA THR A 114 3.62 -0.58 -6.74
C THR A 114 5.11 -0.33 -6.86
N ASN A 115 5.62 0.71 -6.19
CA ASN A 115 7.03 1.07 -6.25
C ASN A 115 7.94 -0.05 -5.75
N ILE A 116 7.59 -0.67 -4.61
CA ILE A 116 8.42 -1.76 -4.07
C ILE A 116 8.49 -2.96 -5.04
N ARG A 117 7.39 -3.31 -5.71
CA ARG A 117 7.39 -4.38 -6.70
C ARG A 117 8.22 -4.04 -7.94
N GLU A 118 8.19 -2.79 -8.37
CA GLU A 118 9.04 -2.29 -9.46
C GLU A 118 10.51 -2.30 -9.05
N ASP A 119 10.85 -1.79 -7.87
CA ASP A 119 12.22 -1.76 -7.35
C ASP A 119 12.79 -3.20 -7.19
N VAL A 120 12.03 -4.16 -6.68
CA VAL A 120 12.44 -5.57 -6.61
C VAL A 120 12.73 -6.13 -8.01
N ARG A 121 11.85 -5.87 -8.98
CA ARG A 121 12.03 -6.32 -10.37
C ARG A 121 13.29 -5.75 -10.98
N ASP A 122 13.51 -4.44 -10.80
CA ASP A 122 14.68 -3.75 -11.34
C ASP A 122 15.97 -4.28 -10.71
N ILE A 123 15.99 -4.55 -9.41
CA ILE A 123 17.16 -5.13 -8.73
C ILE A 123 17.47 -6.53 -9.28
N ILE A 124 16.44 -7.39 -9.38
CA ILE A 124 16.58 -8.75 -9.92
C ILE A 124 17.13 -8.73 -11.36
N GLU A 125 16.57 -7.86 -12.21
CA GLU A 125 17.00 -7.74 -13.60
C GLU A 125 18.44 -7.21 -13.72
N VAL A 126 18.77 -6.16 -12.98
CA VAL A 126 20.11 -5.54 -13.02
C VAL A 126 21.19 -6.45 -12.43
N ALA A 127 20.88 -7.16 -11.34
CA ALA A 127 21.81 -8.11 -10.72
C ALA A 127 21.90 -9.44 -11.46
N GLY A 128 20.91 -9.77 -12.32
CA GLY A 128 20.85 -11.04 -13.04
C GLY A 128 20.52 -12.23 -12.15
N ILE A 129 19.73 -12.00 -11.10
CA ILE A 129 19.30 -13.04 -10.16
C ILE A 129 18.18 -13.85 -10.82
N GLU A 130 18.37 -15.17 -10.95
CA GLU A 130 17.36 -16.04 -11.58
C GLU A 130 16.40 -16.64 -10.55
N ASP A 131 16.90 -17.08 -9.39
CA ASP A 131 16.15 -17.75 -8.34
C ASP A 131 16.50 -17.14 -6.97
N PRO A 132 15.86 -16.05 -6.53
CA PRO A 132 16.12 -15.47 -5.22
C PRO A 132 15.67 -16.42 -4.10
N GLU A 133 16.55 -16.67 -3.10
CA GLU A 133 16.19 -17.49 -1.94
C GLU A 133 15.22 -16.75 -1.00
N ARG A 134 15.38 -15.43 -0.89
CA ARG A 134 14.52 -14.56 -0.07
C ARG A 134 14.67 -13.10 -0.44
N ILE A 135 13.59 -12.33 -0.27
CA ILE A 135 13.56 -10.88 -0.45
C ILE A 135 13.27 -10.24 0.91
N ASP A 136 14.24 -9.49 1.44
CA ASP A 136 14.08 -8.73 2.67
C ASP A 136 13.75 -7.27 2.34
N VAL A 137 12.66 -6.76 2.91
CA VAL A 137 12.16 -5.38 2.74
C VAL A 137 12.24 -4.68 4.09
N VAL A 138 13.05 -3.62 4.19
CA VAL A 138 13.34 -2.94 5.45
C VAL A 138 12.75 -1.54 5.44
N VAL A 139 11.85 -1.27 6.38
CA VAL A 139 11.20 0.03 6.57
C VAL A 139 12.18 1.01 7.23
N ALA A 140 12.09 2.28 6.85
CA ALA A 140 12.92 3.33 7.40
C ALA A 140 12.77 3.47 8.93
N PRO A 141 13.80 3.93 9.65
CA PRO A 141 13.69 4.21 11.08
C PRO A 141 12.81 5.44 11.34
N ASP A 142 12.11 5.47 12.48
CA ASP A 142 11.11 6.47 12.86
C ASP A 142 11.61 7.91 12.70
N TRP A 143 12.86 8.18 13.07
CA TRP A 143 13.42 9.52 12.98
C TRP A 143 13.45 10.09 11.53
N LYS A 144 13.47 9.23 10.50
CA LYS A 144 13.41 9.68 9.10
C LYS A 144 12.01 10.14 8.72
N TYR A 145 10.96 9.51 9.26
CA TYR A 145 9.58 9.96 9.06
C TYR A 145 9.37 11.32 9.73
N ASP A 146 9.83 11.49 10.97
CA ASP A 146 9.76 12.76 11.67
C ASP A 146 10.52 13.86 10.90
N ALA A 147 11.71 13.55 10.38
CA ALA A 147 12.49 14.47 9.58
C ALA A 147 11.80 14.85 8.26
N LEU A 148 11.13 13.90 7.59
CA LEU A 148 10.36 14.16 6.37
C LEU A 148 9.15 15.05 6.67
N GLU A 149 8.39 14.77 7.73
CA GLU A 149 7.24 15.59 8.15
C GLU A 149 7.66 17.03 8.41
N ILE A 150 8.74 17.23 9.20
CA ILE A 150 9.31 18.55 9.45
C ILE A 150 9.71 19.23 8.12
N ALA A 151 10.33 18.49 7.19
CA ALA A 151 10.80 19.05 5.93
C ALA A 151 9.66 19.50 5.02
N ILE A 152 8.52 18.79 5.04
CA ILE A 152 7.32 19.13 4.27
C ILE A 152 6.65 20.39 4.85
N ASP A 153 6.54 20.47 6.18
CA ASP A 153 5.83 21.55 6.87
C ASP A 153 6.68 22.82 7.05
N SER A 154 8.00 22.71 6.87
CA SER A 154 8.94 23.80 7.16
C SER A 154 8.99 24.85 6.04
N ASP A 155 8.96 26.12 6.40
CA ASP A 155 9.27 27.26 5.53
C ASP A 155 10.69 27.81 5.74
N ALA A 156 11.51 27.15 6.58
CA ALA A 156 12.84 27.64 6.93
C ALA A 156 13.82 27.59 5.75
N ASP A 157 14.65 28.63 5.59
CA ASP A 157 15.69 28.66 4.57
C ASP A 157 16.79 27.58 4.79
N ASN A 158 16.98 27.17 6.06
CA ASN A 158 17.95 26.16 6.45
C ASN A 158 17.26 25.01 7.20
N LEU A 159 16.75 24.06 6.43
CA LEU A 159 16.10 22.87 6.93
C LEU A 159 17.02 22.02 7.84
N ILE A 160 18.30 21.90 7.47
CA ILE A 160 19.26 21.10 8.26
C ILE A 160 19.38 21.65 9.68
N SER A 161 19.40 22.98 9.86
CA SER A 161 19.48 23.60 11.18
C SER A 161 18.22 23.32 12.01
N GLU A 162 17.07 23.27 11.38
CA GLU A 162 15.78 22.96 12.01
C GLU A 162 15.75 21.50 12.46
N LEU A 163 16.07 20.57 11.57
CA LEU A 163 16.14 19.13 11.88
C LEU A 163 17.12 18.84 13.02
N MET A 164 18.29 19.50 13.04
CA MET A 164 19.28 19.36 14.12
C MET A 164 18.84 20.02 15.45
N GLY A 165 17.76 20.80 15.43
CA GLY A 165 17.08 21.28 16.64
C GLY A 165 16.41 20.16 17.42
N GLU A 166 15.91 19.14 16.72
CA GLU A 166 15.26 17.97 17.31
C GLU A 166 16.30 16.99 17.87
N SER A 167 16.18 16.66 19.17
CA SER A 167 17.20 15.88 19.89
C SER A 167 17.35 14.46 19.33
N HIS A 168 16.24 13.78 19.04
CA HIS A 168 16.22 12.40 18.53
C HIS A 168 16.77 12.28 17.09
N ILE A 169 16.60 13.31 16.27
CA ILE A 169 17.20 13.40 14.94
C ILE A 169 18.70 13.68 15.06
N ARG A 170 19.07 14.67 15.87
CA ARG A 170 20.48 15.04 16.10
C ARG A 170 21.32 13.88 16.65
N GLU A 171 20.73 13.00 17.46
CA GLU A 171 21.40 11.81 18.02
C GLU A 171 21.84 10.83 16.95
N GLN A 172 21.30 10.89 15.72
CA GLN A 172 21.69 10.07 14.57
C GLN A 172 22.97 10.56 13.89
N GLY A 173 23.50 11.70 14.30
CA GLY A 173 24.81 12.21 13.85
C GLY A 173 24.92 12.45 12.35
N ASP A 174 25.91 11.79 11.71
CA ASP A 174 26.22 11.97 10.30
C ASP A 174 25.07 11.49 9.39
N ASP A 175 24.33 10.45 9.78
CA ASP A 175 23.21 9.93 9.00
C ASP A 175 22.08 10.96 8.92
N ALA A 176 21.78 11.66 10.04
CA ALA A 176 20.80 12.74 10.04
C ALA A 176 21.26 13.95 9.23
N ALA A 177 22.55 14.28 9.27
CA ALA A 177 23.10 15.38 8.49
C ALA A 177 23.02 15.09 6.98
N SER A 178 23.33 13.85 6.57
CA SER A 178 23.24 13.42 5.17
C SER A 178 21.79 13.45 4.69
N TYR A 179 20.89 12.81 5.44
CA TYR A 179 19.47 12.78 5.09
C TYR A 179 18.84 14.17 5.04
N GLY A 180 19.20 15.06 5.97
CA GLY A 180 18.76 16.46 5.96
C GLY A 180 19.25 17.23 4.73
N GLN A 181 20.45 16.92 4.19
CA GLN A 181 20.95 17.49 2.94
C GLN A 181 20.13 17.00 1.75
N ASP A 182 19.78 15.72 1.71
CA ASP A 182 18.97 15.13 0.65
C ASP A 182 17.55 15.72 0.65
N LEU A 183 16.92 15.87 1.83
CA LEU A 183 15.63 16.55 1.97
C LEU A 183 15.69 18.01 1.52
N GLN A 184 16.73 18.76 1.92
CA GLN A 184 16.92 20.16 1.51
C GLN A 184 17.10 20.28 -0.01
N ALA A 185 17.86 19.36 -0.63
CA ALA A 185 18.13 19.39 -2.07
C ALA A 185 16.87 19.06 -2.91
N ASN A 186 15.98 18.22 -2.38
CA ASN A 186 14.78 17.74 -3.07
C ASN A 186 13.48 18.38 -2.57
N ARG A 187 13.55 19.48 -1.82
CA ARG A 187 12.44 20.07 -1.08
C ARG A 187 11.15 20.25 -1.88
N GLU A 188 11.26 20.73 -3.12
CA GLU A 188 10.10 20.96 -3.99
C GLU A 188 9.42 19.66 -4.46
N ALA A 189 10.10 18.54 -4.34
CA ALA A 189 9.62 17.22 -4.78
C ALA A 189 9.17 16.33 -3.60
N LEU A 190 9.30 16.81 -2.35
CA LEU A 190 8.88 16.05 -1.18
C LEU A 190 7.38 15.79 -1.21
N GLN A 191 7.00 14.59 -0.87
CA GLN A 191 5.61 14.15 -0.80
C GLN A 191 5.35 13.48 0.54
N GLU A 192 4.14 13.65 1.03
CA GLU A 192 3.68 12.89 2.18
C GLU A 192 3.66 11.39 1.89
N THR A 193 4.11 10.62 2.86
CA THR A 193 4.12 9.16 2.84
C THR A 193 3.16 8.59 3.89
N LEU A 194 3.05 7.28 3.96
CA LEU A 194 2.41 6.64 5.11
C LEU A 194 3.29 6.85 6.36
N PRO A 195 2.70 6.96 7.56
CA PRO A 195 3.46 6.83 8.80
C PRO A 195 4.18 5.48 8.88
N GLY A 196 5.34 5.43 9.55
CA GLY A 196 6.19 4.24 9.56
C GLY A 196 5.50 2.93 9.96
N ASP A 197 4.63 2.96 10.98
CA ASP A 197 3.83 1.79 11.35
C ASP A 197 2.84 1.37 10.27
N ALA A 198 2.17 2.34 9.64
CA ALA A 198 1.23 2.07 8.56
C ALA A 198 1.93 1.57 7.28
N GLU A 199 3.13 2.08 6.99
CA GLU A 199 3.98 1.59 5.90
C GLU A 199 4.38 0.14 6.13
N TYR A 200 4.86 -0.19 7.34
CA TYR A 200 5.23 -1.55 7.71
C TYR A 200 4.05 -2.53 7.59
N GLU A 201 2.88 -2.19 8.13
CA GLU A 201 1.69 -3.05 8.04
C GLU A 201 1.19 -3.18 6.59
N ALA A 202 1.22 -2.11 5.79
CA ALA A 202 0.86 -2.16 4.37
C ALA A 202 1.79 -3.10 3.56
N LEU A 203 3.09 -3.04 3.82
CA LEU A 203 4.08 -3.91 3.17
C LEU A 203 3.91 -5.37 3.60
N ARG A 204 3.69 -5.62 4.89
CA ARG A 204 3.42 -6.97 5.40
C ARG A 204 2.17 -7.57 4.77
N ALA A 205 1.11 -6.79 4.69
CA ALA A 205 -0.15 -7.22 4.09
C ALA A 205 -0.01 -7.49 2.58
N ALA A 206 0.86 -6.74 1.89
CA ALA A 206 1.09 -6.86 0.45
C ALA A 206 2.23 -7.84 0.08
N ALA A 207 2.97 -8.40 1.05
CA ALA A 207 4.15 -9.24 0.82
C ALA A 207 3.87 -10.41 -0.14
N TRP A 208 2.70 -11.05 -0.02
CA TRP A 208 2.27 -12.16 -0.86
C TRP A 208 2.22 -11.82 -2.37
N LEU A 209 2.02 -10.55 -2.73
CA LEU A 209 2.05 -10.11 -4.14
C LEU A 209 3.46 -10.22 -4.71
N ILE A 210 4.47 -9.90 -3.91
CA ILE A 210 5.89 -10.01 -4.28
C ILE A 210 6.29 -11.49 -4.28
N GLU A 211 5.90 -12.25 -3.25
CA GLU A 211 6.14 -13.70 -3.17
C GLU A 211 5.60 -14.43 -4.40
N ARG A 212 4.37 -14.11 -4.79
CA ARG A 212 3.74 -14.71 -5.97
C ARG A 212 4.44 -14.32 -7.27
N GLU A 213 4.93 -13.08 -7.38
CA GLU A 213 5.55 -12.56 -8.60
C GLU A 213 6.95 -13.14 -8.83
N PHE A 214 7.72 -13.32 -7.76
CA PHE A 214 9.13 -13.71 -7.82
C PHE A 214 9.41 -15.14 -7.35
N ASP A 215 8.38 -15.87 -6.92
CA ASP A 215 8.47 -17.25 -6.37
C ASP A 215 9.48 -17.37 -5.22
N ALA A 216 9.56 -16.33 -4.39
CA ALA A 216 10.49 -16.23 -3.28
C ALA A 216 9.80 -15.69 -2.02
N PRO A 217 10.13 -16.20 -0.82
CA PRO A 217 9.57 -15.70 0.42
C PRO A 217 9.99 -14.25 0.67
N VAL A 218 9.05 -13.44 1.15
CA VAL A 218 9.29 -12.03 1.47
C VAL A 218 9.26 -11.83 2.97
N ARG A 219 10.25 -11.12 3.48
CA ARG A 219 10.33 -10.73 4.88
C ARG A 219 10.32 -9.21 5.01
N VAL A 220 9.33 -8.69 5.70
CA VAL A 220 9.26 -7.26 6.01
C VAL A 220 9.79 -7.03 7.42
N GLU A 221 10.78 -6.18 7.55
CA GLU A 221 11.48 -5.90 8.81
C GLU A 221 11.40 -4.42 9.17
N ARG A 222 11.37 -4.17 10.47
CA ARG A 222 11.58 -2.82 11.02
C ARG A 222 13.08 -2.52 11.09
N ALA A 223 13.44 -1.25 11.07
CA ALA A 223 14.83 -0.81 11.16
C ALA A 223 15.60 -1.39 12.37
N GLY A 224 14.92 -1.65 13.49
CA GLY A 224 15.52 -2.22 14.69
C GLY A 224 15.89 -3.71 14.59
N ASP A 225 15.35 -4.41 13.60
CA ASP A 225 15.51 -5.86 13.41
C ASP A 225 16.44 -6.20 12.22
N ALA A 226 16.83 -5.20 11.42
CA ALA A 226 17.60 -5.37 10.19
C ALA A 226 19.04 -4.87 10.32
N ASP A 227 19.88 -5.27 9.34
CA ASP A 227 21.28 -4.84 9.28
C ASP A 227 21.40 -3.32 9.07
N GLU A 228 22.27 -2.66 9.84
CA GLU A 228 22.49 -1.22 9.82
C GLU A 228 22.82 -0.68 8.42
N SER A 229 23.55 -1.45 7.62
CA SER A 229 23.92 -1.08 6.25
C SER A 229 22.72 -1.05 5.28
N VAL A 230 21.70 -1.85 5.55
CA VAL A 230 20.43 -1.87 4.79
C VAL A 230 19.53 -0.75 5.30
N VAL A 231 19.39 -0.60 6.62
CA VAL A 231 18.58 0.45 7.27
C VAL A 231 18.96 1.86 6.79
N ARG A 232 20.24 2.13 6.58
CA ARG A 232 20.71 3.44 6.07
C ARG A 232 20.11 3.82 4.72
N LYS A 233 19.84 2.82 3.86
CA LYS A 233 19.28 3.03 2.51
C LYS A 233 17.76 3.20 2.53
N ALA A 234 17.08 2.77 3.59
CA ALA A 234 15.64 2.87 3.70
C ALA A 234 15.21 4.32 3.93
N GLU A 235 14.22 4.77 3.18
CA GLU A 235 13.60 6.09 3.28
C GLU A 235 12.08 5.96 3.40
N PRO A 236 11.38 6.91 4.05
CA PRO A 236 9.93 6.93 4.08
C PRO A 236 9.32 6.84 2.68
N GLY A 237 8.42 5.86 2.46
CA GLY A 237 7.81 5.58 1.17
C GLY A 237 8.73 4.89 0.15
N ARG A 238 9.97 4.61 0.54
CA ARG A 238 10.97 3.89 -0.26
C ARG A 238 11.81 2.97 0.62
N PRO A 239 11.24 1.85 1.09
CA PRO A 239 11.94 0.90 1.94
C PRO A 239 13.17 0.31 1.22
N ALA A 240 14.17 -0.10 1.99
CA ALA A 240 15.34 -0.76 1.43
C ALA A 240 15.03 -2.22 1.11
N ILE A 241 15.63 -2.72 0.03
CA ILE A 241 15.49 -4.10 -0.44
C ILE A 241 16.85 -4.78 -0.36
N ASP A 242 16.87 -5.99 0.22
CA ASP A 242 18.01 -6.89 0.18
C ASP A 242 17.54 -8.25 -0.35
N ILE A 243 18.22 -8.74 -1.41
CA ILE A 243 17.84 -10.00 -2.07
C ILE A 243 18.92 -11.02 -1.79
N VAL A 244 18.53 -12.11 -1.15
CA VAL A 244 19.40 -13.24 -0.80
C VAL A 244 19.33 -14.27 -1.92
N GLU A 245 20.51 -14.68 -2.43
CA GLU A 245 20.70 -15.71 -3.45
C GLU A 245 21.07 -17.07 -2.82
#